data_44654851055ec63a66d9a124f962d035
#
_entry.id   44654851055ec63a66d9a124f962d035
#
_cell.length_a   1.000
_cell.length_b   1.000
_cell.length_c   1.000
_cell.angle_alpha   90.00
_cell.angle_beta   90.00
_cell.angle_gamma   90.00
#
_symmetry.space_group_name_H-M   'P 1'
#
loop_
_entity.id
_entity.type
_entity.pdbx_description
1 polymer ?
#
loop_
_entity_poly.entity_id
_entity_poly.type
_entity_poly.pdbx_seq_one_letter_code
_entity_poly.pdbx_strand_id
1 'polypeptide(L)'
;LDRVWQVLDAQVASGRIPGYVAAVRAGGPAAVRAGGRMAVETDSAPMSEDTLFRIASLTKPMGGALALSLVQDGVLGLDDPVARWLPEAASPRVLVAPDAPLDRTTEVRRPITVRHLLNLTCGWGCVLADTPLRAAMMQRGVYPGPLTPAMSGEEFLARVADLPLAFQPGDGWLYDTGIDILGVLLTRATGKPLSDLVAERVTAPLGMKSTSFWTPEVDRLATAYMPGPDGLRVLDPPDGCFARPPGFEELSSGLVCTAPDVLRFFCAMADGGGPVLTADSLALMTADALTDAQRAQALPIVGPGASWGLATAVDVEAAEPWMAPGRWGWTGGTGTTAYVDPARGTVGVLLTQRAMTGPQDGHGDFWAAVAAAA
;
A
#
# COMPACT_ATOMS: atom_id res chain seq x y z
N LEU A 1 -17.14 20.87 2.14
CA LEU A 1 -17.06 19.43 2.47
C LEU A 1 -18.43 18.71 2.51
N ASP A 2 -19.56 19.43 2.52
CA ASP A 2 -20.89 18.81 2.62
C ASP A 2 -21.15 17.74 1.55
N ARG A 3 -20.67 18.00 0.32
CA ARG A 3 -20.79 17.03 -0.77
C ARG A 3 -20.04 15.72 -0.48
N VAL A 4 -18.87 15.80 0.15
CA VAL A 4 -18.07 14.62 0.54
C VAL A 4 -18.88 13.75 1.50
N TRP A 5 -19.47 14.40 2.50
CA TRP A 5 -20.26 13.69 3.52
C TRP A 5 -21.53 13.07 2.93
N GLN A 6 -22.24 13.79 2.08
CA GLN A 6 -23.43 13.30 1.40
C GLN A 6 -23.16 12.05 0.55
N VAL A 7 -22.03 12.03 -0.19
CA VAL A 7 -21.64 10.87 -0.99
C VAL A 7 -21.40 9.64 -0.11
N LEU A 8 -20.69 9.81 1.00
CA LEU A 8 -20.37 8.70 1.89
C LEU A 8 -21.60 8.19 2.66
N ASP A 9 -22.45 9.11 3.15
CA ASP A 9 -23.70 8.74 3.81
C ASP A 9 -24.64 7.98 2.84
N ALA A 10 -24.66 8.34 1.55
CA ALA A 10 -25.42 7.62 0.55
C ALA A 10 -24.89 6.21 0.30
N GLN A 11 -23.58 6.00 0.37
CA GLN A 11 -22.99 4.65 0.26
C GLN A 11 -23.37 3.76 1.45
N VAL A 12 -23.42 4.32 2.67
CA VAL A 12 -23.93 3.62 3.85
C VAL A 12 -25.42 3.31 3.71
N ALA A 13 -26.23 4.30 3.34
CA ALA A 13 -27.68 4.15 3.20
C ALA A 13 -28.06 3.11 2.11
N SER A 14 -27.26 2.98 1.04
CA SER A 14 -27.46 1.96 0.01
C SER A 14 -26.99 0.56 0.40
N GLY A 15 -26.33 0.39 1.56
CA GLY A 15 -25.70 -0.86 1.99
C GLY A 15 -24.44 -1.24 1.21
N ARG A 16 -23.89 -0.33 0.39
CA ARG A 16 -22.62 -0.58 -0.33
C ARG A 16 -21.45 -0.79 0.64
N ILE A 17 -21.39 0.03 1.72
CA ILE A 17 -20.43 -0.10 2.80
C ILE A 17 -21.18 -0.09 4.14
N PRO A 18 -20.78 -0.88 5.14
CA PRO A 18 -21.38 -0.83 6.48
C PRO A 18 -21.11 0.49 7.20
N GLY A 19 -19.91 1.06 6.97
CA GLY A 19 -19.52 2.33 7.54
C GLY A 19 -18.20 2.86 6.97
N TYR A 20 -17.83 4.05 7.41
CA TYR A 20 -16.60 4.73 7.00
C TYR A 20 -16.06 5.64 8.10
N VAL A 21 -14.77 5.95 8.01
CA VAL A 21 -14.17 7.14 8.61
C VAL A 21 -13.40 7.87 7.51
N ALA A 22 -13.73 9.13 7.29
CA ALA A 22 -13.07 9.96 6.29
C ALA A 22 -12.49 11.22 6.93
N ALA A 23 -11.34 11.66 6.41
CA ALA A 23 -10.66 12.85 6.87
C ALA A 23 -10.18 13.67 5.67
N VAL A 24 -10.49 14.97 5.63
CA VAL A 24 -10.17 15.85 4.50
C VAL A 24 -9.60 17.17 5.02
N ARG A 25 -8.45 17.58 4.46
CA ARG A 25 -7.89 18.93 4.56
C ARG A 25 -8.02 19.61 3.20
N ALA A 26 -8.77 20.72 3.15
CA ALA A 26 -8.95 21.53 1.93
C ALA A 26 -9.01 23.01 2.32
N GLY A 27 -7.93 23.76 2.09
CA GLY A 27 -7.84 25.21 2.32
C GLY A 27 -7.99 25.68 3.76
N GLY A 28 -8.03 24.78 4.77
CA GLY A 28 -8.23 25.10 6.18
C GLY A 28 -7.90 23.93 7.12
N PRO A 29 -8.41 23.95 8.37
CA PRO A 29 -8.27 22.84 9.28
C PRO A 29 -8.89 21.55 8.70
N ALA A 30 -8.26 20.42 8.99
CA ALA A 30 -8.80 19.14 8.59
C ALA A 30 -10.13 18.85 9.30
N ALA A 31 -11.08 18.27 8.57
CA ALA A 31 -12.33 17.76 9.09
C ALA A 31 -12.30 16.24 9.05
N VAL A 32 -12.76 15.60 10.14
CA VAL A 32 -12.92 14.15 10.25
C VAL A 32 -14.40 13.84 10.45
N ARG A 33 -14.89 12.79 9.82
CA ARG A 33 -16.25 12.31 10.01
C ARG A 33 -16.31 10.80 9.95
N ALA A 34 -17.04 10.20 10.88
CA ALA A 34 -17.42 8.80 10.90
C ALA A 34 -18.91 8.66 10.56
N GLY A 35 -19.26 7.60 9.82
CA GLY A 35 -20.64 7.27 9.49
C GLY A 35 -20.85 5.77 9.37
N GLY A 36 -22.06 5.30 9.66
CA GLY A 36 -22.39 3.87 9.65
C GLY A 36 -21.90 3.12 10.89
N ARG A 37 -21.64 1.83 10.70
CA ARG A 37 -21.37 0.87 11.79
C ARG A 37 -20.11 0.05 11.52
N MET A 38 -19.54 -0.50 12.58
CA MET A 38 -18.31 -1.31 12.54
C MET A 38 -18.53 -2.72 11.93
N ALA A 39 -19.78 -3.15 11.81
CA ALA A 39 -20.16 -4.39 11.14
C ALA A 39 -21.55 -4.24 10.49
N VAL A 40 -21.96 -5.23 9.67
CA VAL A 40 -23.25 -5.24 8.97
C VAL A 40 -24.44 -5.47 9.90
N GLU A 41 -24.23 -6.03 11.08
CA GLU A 41 -25.24 -6.28 12.10
C GLU A 41 -25.78 -4.94 12.64
N THR A 42 -27.10 -4.85 12.73
CA THR A 42 -27.79 -3.60 13.11
C THR A 42 -27.56 -3.15 14.56
N ASP A 43 -27.10 -4.05 15.41
CA ASP A 43 -26.73 -3.83 16.81
C ASP A 43 -25.23 -3.61 17.02
N SER A 44 -24.42 -3.70 15.95
CA SER A 44 -22.99 -3.42 16.03
C SER A 44 -22.71 -1.97 16.44
N ALA A 45 -21.53 -1.72 17.00
CA ALA A 45 -21.12 -0.38 17.42
C ALA A 45 -21.11 0.60 16.25
N PRO A 46 -21.43 1.89 16.44
CA PRO A 46 -21.27 2.92 15.44
C PRO A 46 -19.78 3.14 15.12
N MET A 47 -19.47 3.56 13.88
CA MET A 47 -18.15 4.07 13.54
C MET A 47 -17.80 5.30 14.38
N SER A 48 -16.54 5.43 14.75
CA SER A 48 -15.98 6.61 15.42
C SER A 48 -14.64 6.98 14.77
N GLU A 49 -14.14 8.17 15.06
CA GLU A 49 -12.81 8.59 14.57
C GLU A 49 -11.69 7.66 15.04
N ASP A 50 -11.90 6.98 16.17
CA ASP A 50 -10.96 6.02 16.76
C ASP A 50 -11.09 4.60 16.20
N THR A 51 -12.02 4.36 15.27
CA THR A 51 -12.16 3.05 14.64
C THR A 51 -10.90 2.67 13.88
N LEU A 52 -10.43 1.47 14.12
CA LEU A 52 -9.27 0.86 13.48
C LEU A 52 -9.67 0.13 12.20
N PHE A 53 -8.85 0.25 11.18
CA PHE A 53 -9.03 -0.41 9.88
C PHE A 53 -7.75 -1.12 9.45
N ARG A 54 -7.88 -2.24 8.76
CA ARG A 54 -6.81 -2.85 7.99
C ARG A 54 -6.61 -1.97 6.77
N ILE A 55 -5.49 -1.25 6.68
CA ILE A 55 -5.30 -0.26 5.62
C ILE A 55 -4.71 -0.85 4.34
N ALA A 56 -4.35 -2.14 4.37
CA ALA A 56 -3.77 -2.86 3.24
C ALA A 56 -2.67 -2.01 2.54
N SER A 57 -2.73 -1.87 1.22
CA SER A 57 -1.69 -1.21 0.43
C SER A 57 -1.46 0.28 0.73
N LEU A 58 -2.29 0.93 1.56
CA LEU A 58 -1.92 2.23 2.13
C LEU A 58 -0.70 2.16 3.06
N THR A 59 -0.26 0.98 3.46
CA THR A 59 1.01 0.73 4.15
C THR A 59 2.21 1.13 3.28
N LYS A 60 2.14 0.97 1.94
CA LYS A 60 3.26 1.19 1.01
C LYS A 60 3.87 2.60 1.07
N PRO A 61 3.10 3.70 1.04
CA PRO A 61 3.67 5.04 1.18
C PRO A 61 4.42 5.24 2.51
N MET A 62 3.91 4.66 3.60
CA MET A 62 4.60 4.70 4.91
C MET A 62 5.89 3.88 4.89
N GLY A 63 5.86 2.71 4.24
CA GLY A 63 7.04 1.88 4.00
C GLY A 63 8.09 2.55 3.11
N GLY A 64 7.65 3.28 2.08
CA GLY A 64 8.51 4.10 1.23
C GLY A 64 9.20 5.22 2.02
N ALA A 65 8.43 5.93 2.85
CA ALA A 65 8.97 6.97 3.72
C ALA A 65 9.97 6.40 4.74
N LEU A 66 9.69 5.24 5.34
CA LEU A 66 10.62 4.53 6.21
C LEU A 66 11.94 4.22 5.49
N ALA A 67 11.88 3.61 4.31
CA ALA A 67 13.09 3.25 3.55
C ALA A 67 13.91 4.49 3.17
N LEU A 68 13.25 5.56 2.70
CA LEU A 68 13.92 6.81 2.36
C LEU A 68 14.51 7.53 3.57
N SER A 69 13.92 7.42 4.75
CA SER A 69 14.53 7.94 5.99
C SER A 69 15.85 7.24 6.32
N LEU A 70 15.94 5.94 6.04
CA LEU A 70 17.20 5.17 6.20
C LEU A 70 18.22 5.50 5.09
N VAL A 71 17.76 5.84 3.89
CA VAL A 71 18.63 6.36 2.83
C VAL A 71 19.21 7.72 3.23
N GLN A 72 18.41 8.63 3.79
CA GLN A 72 18.87 9.93 4.29
C GLN A 72 19.98 9.80 5.33
N ASP A 73 19.88 8.79 6.20
CA ASP A 73 20.87 8.52 7.25
C ASP A 73 22.10 7.74 6.72
N GLY A 74 22.13 7.38 5.44
CA GLY A 74 23.24 6.62 4.83
C GLY A 74 23.34 5.17 5.28
N VAL A 75 22.26 4.60 5.84
CA VAL A 75 22.19 3.16 6.21
C VAL A 75 22.20 2.29 4.95
N LEU A 76 21.52 2.77 3.90
CA LEU A 76 21.48 2.15 2.57
C LEU A 76 21.38 3.20 1.48
N GLY A 77 21.82 2.85 0.27
CA GLY A 77 21.67 3.67 -0.93
C GLY A 77 20.56 3.12 -1.84
N LEU A 78 19.89 3.98 -2.59
CA LEU A 78 18.86 3.56 -3.55
C LEU A 78 19.41 2.60 -4.61
N ASP A 79 20.64 2.78 -5.03
CA ASP A 79 21.27 1.99 -6.06
C ASP A 79 22.16 0.87 -5.51
N ASP A 80 22.15 0.66 -4.18
CA ASP A 80 22.85 -0.47 -3.57
C ASP A 80 22.23 -1.79 -4.03
N PRO A 81 23.05 -2.80 -4.40
CA PRO A 81 22.59 -4.14 -4.66
C PRO A 81 21.95 -4.76 -3.42
N VAL A 82 20.72 -5.25 -3.55
CA VAL A 82 20.00 -5.87 -2.40
C VAL A 82 20.72 -7.11 -1.86
N ALA A 83 21.54 -7.77 -2.68
CA ALA A 83 22.35 -8.93 -2.33
C ALA A 83 23.30 -8.68 -1.15
N ARG A 84 23.61 -7.41 -0.85
CA ARG A 84 24.38 -7.03 0.34
C ARG A 84 23.73 -7.50 1.64
N TRP A 85 22.41 -7.50 1.69
CA TRP A 85 21.63 -7.92 2.86
C TRP A 85 20.80 -9.18 2.59
N LEU A 86 20.50 -9.45 1.32
CA LEU A 86 19.66 -10.56 0.83
C LEU A 86 20.50 -11.44 -0.12
N PRO A 87 21.42 -12.28 0.39
CA PRO A 87 22.25 -13.14 -0.46
C PRO A 87 21.42 -14.09 -1.34
N GLU A 88 20.19 -14.41 -0.95
CA GLU A 88 19.22 -15.19 -1.73
C GLU A 88 18.88 -14.51 -3.07
N ALA A 89 18.97 -13.18 -3.14
CA ALA A 89 18.69 -12.38 -4.32
C ALA A 89 19.96 -12.04 -5.13
N ALA A 90 21.11 -12.68 -4.85
CA ALA A 90 22.38 -12.35 -5.50
C ALA A 90 22.42 -12.74 -6.99
N SER A 91 21.83 -13.87 -7.35
CA SER A 91 21.90 -14.43 -8.71
C SER A 91 20.59 -15.12 -9.11
N PRO A 92 19.44 -14.42 -9.08
CA PRO A 92 18.17 -15.01 -9.44
C PRO A 92 18.18 -15.39 -10.93
N ARG A 93 17.47 -16.44 -11.29
CA ARG A 93 17.21 -16.78 -12.70
C ARG A 93 16.09 -15.90 -13.23
N VAL A 94 16.09 -15.61 -14.53
CA VAL A 94 15.09 -14.79 -15.19
C VAL A 94 14.40 -15.59 -16.28
N LEU A 95 13.08 -15.59 -16.35
CA LEU A 95 12.32 -16.25 -17.41
C LEU A 95 12.71 -15.70 -18.78
N VAL A 96 12.81 -16.58 -19.79
CA VAL A 96 13.09 -16.17 -21.18
C VAL A 96 11.91 -15.41 -21.80
N ALA A 97 10.68 -15.64 -21.30
CA ALA A 97 9.45 -14.92 -21.61
C ALA A 97 8.50 -15.01 -20.41
N PRO A 98 7.55 -14.06 -20.22
CA PRO A 98 6.67 -14.01 -19.02
C PRO A 98 5.77 -15.25 -18.85
N ASP A 99 5.45 -15.95 -19.92
CA ASP A 99 4.61 -17.16 -19.97
C ASP A 99 5.42 -18.45 -20.10
N ALA A 100 6.75 -18.37 -20.08
CA ALA A 100 7.61 -19.54 -20.23
C ALA A 100 7.47 -20.52 -19.06
N PRO A 101 7.72 -21.84 -19.29
CA PRO A 101 7.93 -22.79 -18.20
C PRO A 101 9.04 -22.34 -17.25
N LEU A 102 8.91 -22.66 -15.95
CA LEU A 102 9.80 -22.15 -14.89
C LEU A 102 11.28 -22.53 -15.05
N ASP A 103 11.57 -23.63 -15.77
CA ASP A 103 12.93 -24.09 -16.07
C ASP A 103 13.54 -23.37 -17.28
N ARG A 104 12.75 -22.65 -18.08
CA ARG A 104 13.22 -21.90 -19.25
C ARG A 104 13.67 -20.51 -18.83
N THR A 105 14.88 -20.45 -18.30
CA THR A 105 15.45 -19.23 -17.70
C THR A 105 16.80 -18.86 -18.32
N THR A 106 17.18 -17.61 -18.16
CA THR A 106 18.49 -17.06 -18.44
C THR A 106 19.11 -16.46 -17.17
N GLU A 107 20.36 -16.05 -17.26
CA GLU A 107 21.04 -15.35 -16.17
C GLU A 107 20.52 -13.92 -16.00
N VAL A 108 20.54 -13.42 -14.76
CA VAL A 108 20.31 -12.01 -14.48
C VAL A 108 21.48 -11.18 -15.06
N ARG A 109 21.16 -10.09 -15.76
CA ARG A 109 22.17 -9.22 -16.40
C ARG A 109 22.65 -8.07 -15.53
N ARG A 110 21.90 -7.72 -14.48
CA ARG A 110 22.21 -6.65 -13.54
C ARG A 110 21.64 -6.98 -12.16
N PRO A 111 22.25 -6.48 -11.09
CA PRO A 111 21.73 -6.73 -9.73
C PRO A 111 20.37 -6.07 -9.53
N ILE A 112 19.56 -6.67 -8.64
CA ILE A 112 18.40 -5.99 -8.07
C ILE A 112 18.93 -4.94 -7.10
N THR A 113 18.38 -3.73 -7.13
CA THR A 113 18.73 -2.63 -6.22
C THR A 113 17.55 -2.26 -5.30
N VAL A 114 17.83 -1.51 -4.24
CA VAL A 114 16.79 -0.96 -3.34
C VAL A 114 15.75 -0.15 -4.14
N ARG A 115 16.19 0.63 -5.13
CA ARG A 115 15.31 1.36 -6.05
C ARG A 115 14.35 0.45 -6.79
N HIS A 116 14.81 -0.71 -7.28
CA HIS A 116 13.97 -1.67 -7.99
C HIS A 116 12.89 -2.28 -7.07
N LEU A 117 13.14 -2.41 -5.76
CA LEU A 117 12.12 -2.83 -4.81
C LEU A 117 11.07 -1.73 -4.62
N LEU A 118 11.50 -0.49 -4.39
CA LEU A 118 10.63 0.66 -4.14
C LEU A 118 9.75 1.02 -5.33
N ASN A 119 10.29 0.99 -6.56
CA ASN A 119 9.52 1.30 -7.77
C ASN A 119 8.88 0.07 -8.44
N LEU A 120 8.99 -1.12 -7.79
CA LEU A 120 8.34 -2.36 -8.22
C LEU A 120 8.83 -2.88 -9.59
N THR A 121 10.11 -2.65 -9.89
CA THR A 121 10.76 -3.12 -11.13
C THR A 121 11.78 -4.24 -10.90
N CYS A 122 11.73 -4.90 -9.73
CA CYS A 122 12.70 -5.95 -9.36
C CYS A 122 12.55 -7.26 -10.14
N GLY A 123 11.37 -7.54 -10.70
CA GLY A 123 11.07 -8.76 -11.45
C GLY A 123 10.28 -9.82 -10.67
N TRP A 124 10.13 -9.68 -9.35
CA TRP A 124 9.16 -10.40 -8.53
C TRP A 124 7.97 -9.50 -8.21
N GLY A 125 6.76 -10.04 -8.27
CA GLY A 125 5.54 -9.27 -7.96
C GLY A 125 4.26 -10.00 -8.37
N CYS A 126 3.14 -9.31 -8.25
CA CYS A 126 1.82 -9.82 -8.59
C CYS A 126 1.68 -10.07 -10.11
N VAL A 127 1.68 -11.30 -10.53
CA VAL A 127 1.47 -11.72 -11.93
C VAL A 127 -0.03 -11.87 -12.16
N LEU A 128 -0.65 -10.97 -12.93
CA LEU A 128 -2.09 -10.99 -13.22
C LEU A 128 -2.49 -12.06 -14.25
N ALA A 129 -1.64 -12.29 -15.25
CA ALA A 129 -1.87 -13.29 -16.28
C ALA A 129 -1.81 -14.71 -15.71
N ASP A 130 -2.58 -15.63 -16.29
CA ASP A 130 -2.55 -17.04 -15.92
C ASP A 130 -1.32 -17.72 -16.55
N THR A 131 -0.25 -17.79 -15.78
CA THR A 131 1.08 -18.26 -16.20
C THR A 131 1.63 -19.31 -15.23
N PRO A 132 2.66 -20.11 -15.65
CA PRO A 132 3.34 -21.02 -14.74
C PRO A 132 3.94 -20.34 -13.50
N LEU A 133 4.43 -19.10 -13.64
CA LEU A 133 4.97 -18.33 -12.52
C LEU A 133 3.88 -17.99 -11.50
N ARG A 134 2.71 -17.50 -11.95
CA ARG A 134 1.58 -17.23 -11.07
C ARG A 134 1.12 -18.48 -10.32
N ALA A 135 0.97 -19.59 -11.02
CA ALA A 135 0.57 -20.86 -10.42
C ALA A 135 1.58 -21.30 -9.33
N ALA A 136 2.87 -21.17 -9.61
CA ALA A 136 3.92 -21.49 -8.63
C ALA A 136 3.91 -20.55 -7.41
N MET A 137 3.68 -19.25 -7.60
CA MET A 137 3.53 -18.29 -6.49
C MET A 137 2.34 -18.65 -5.59
N MET A 138 1.20 -19.00 -6.19
CA MET A 138 0.01 -19.44 -5.44
C MET A 138 0.28 -20.74 -4.67
N GLN A 139 0.90 -21.73 -5.31
CA GLN A 139 1.26 -23.01 -4.68
C GLN A 139 2.22 -22.83 -3.50
N ARG A 140 3.15 -21.86 -3.58
CA ARG A 140 4.12 -21.56 -2.53
C ARG A 140 3.57 -20.62 -1.45
N GLY A 141 2.34 -20.12 -1.60
CA GLY A 141 1.70 -19.18 -0.67
C GLY A 141 2.37 -17.80 -0.60
N VAL A 142 3.02 -17.38 -1.70
CA VAL A 142 3.68 -16.07 -1.82
C VAL A 142 3.01 -15.15 -2.85
N TYR A 143 1.85 -15.53 -3.35
CA TYR A 143 1.04 -14.65 -4.20
C TYR A 143 0.35 -13.60 -3.31
N PRO A 144 0.41 -12.30 -3.66
CA PRO A 144 -0.21 -11.24 -2.87
C PRO A 144 -1.69 -11.48 -2.60
N GLY A 145 -2.10 -11.28 -1.36
CA GLY A 145 -3.47 -11.49 -0.90
C GLY A 145 -3.93 -10.41 0.07
N PRO A 146 -5.21 -10.43 0.45
CA PRO A 146 -5.78 -9.42 1.35
C PRO A 146 -5.48 -9.65 2.84
N LEU A 147 -4.91 -10.80 3.19
CA LEU A 147 -4.58 -11.18 4.56
C LEU A 147 -3.12 -11.57 4.67
N THR A 148 -2.52 -11.30 5.81
CA THR A 148 -1.13 -11.61 6.12
C THR A 148 -0.86 -13.13 6.03
N PRO A 149 0.18 -13.58 5.31
CA PRO A 149 0.49 -14.99 5.19
C PRO A 149 0.96 -15.59 6.51
N ALA A 150 0.61 -16.86 6.73
CA ALA A 150 0.99 -17.60 7.94
C ALA A 150 2.41 -18.17 7.83
N MET A 151 3.42 -17.29 7.58
CA MET A 151 4.83 -17.64 7.51
C MET A 151 5.67 -16.49 8.07
N SER A 152 6.97 -16.69 8.28
CA SER A 152 7.89 -15.61 8.63
C SER A 152 8.35 -14.85 7.38
N GLY A 153 8.87 -13.61 7.56
CA GLY A 153 9.47 -12.85 6.47
C GLY A 153 10.68 -13.56 5.83
N GLU A 154 11.46 -14.28 6.64
CA GLU A 154 12.58 -15.10 6.16
C GLU A 154 12.10 -16.28 5.27
N GLU A 155 11.04 -16.94 5.67
CA GLU A 155 10.42 -18.00 4.86
C GLU A 155 9.79 -17.46 3.60
N PHE A 156 9.11 -16.29 3.67
CA PHE A 156 8.58 -15.59 2.52
C PHE A 156 9.69 -15.29 1.50
N LEU A 157 10.77 -14.67 1.95
CA LEU A 157 11.91 -14.34 1.08
C LEU A 157 12.51 -15.60 0.43
N ALA A 158 12.73 -16.65 1.21
CA ALA A 158 13.29 -17.91 0.68
C ALA A 158 12.40 -18.52 -0.41
N ARG A 159 11.08 -18.54 -0.19
CA ARG A 159 10.11 -19.06 -1.16
C ARG A 159 10.00 -18.21 -2.43
N VAL A 160 10.12 -16.87 -2.31
CA VAL A 160 10.14 -15.96 -3.45
C VAL A 160 11.43 -16.07 -4.24
N ALA A 161 12.59 -16.09 -3.55
CA ALA A 161 13.91 -16.17 -4.18
C ALA A 161 14.16 -17.48 -4.94
N ASP A 162 13.45 -18.56 -4.59
CA ASP A 162 13.47 -19.84 -5.31
C ASP A 162 12.62 -19.81 -6.63
N LEU A 163 11.93 -18.70 -6.91
CA LEU A 163 11.20 -18.48 -8.16
C LEU A 163 12.01 -17.59 -9.10
N PRO A 164 11.96 -17.84 -10.43
CA PRO A 164 12.61 -16.95 -11.37
C PRO A 164 11.92 -15.57 -11.39
N LEU A 165 12.70 -14.55 -11.76
CA LEU A 165 12.15 -13.24 -12.10
C LEU A 165 11.33 -13.33 -13.40
N ALA A 166 10.24 -12.60 -13.48
CA ALA A 166 9.43 -12.50 -14.70
C ALA A 166 10.16 -11.76 -15.84
N PHE A 167 11.05 -10.84 -15.48
CA PHE A 167 11.87 -10.02 -16.40
C PHE A 167 13.17 -9.58 -15.72
N GLN A 168 14.11 -9.05 -16.48
CA GLN A 168 15.35 -8.50 -15.95
C GLN A 168 15.07 -7.30 -15.03
N PRO A 169 15.77 -7.14 -13.89
CA PRO A 169 15.58 -6.00 -13.00
C PRO A 169 15.62 -4.67 -13.77
N GLY A 170 14.58 -3.85 -13.63
CA GLY A 170 14.42 -2.58 -14.34
C GLY A 170 13.83 -2.68 -15.75
N ASP A 171 13.51 -3.86 -16.29
CA ASP A 171 12.95 -3.99 -17.64
C ASP A 171 11.41 -4.05 -17.65
N GLY A 172 10.75 -4.23 -16.49
CA GLY A 172 9.30 -4.31 -16.37
C GLY A 172 8.79 -3.85 -15.03
N TRP A 173 7.48 -4.01 -14.80
CA TRP A 173 6.82 -3.63 -13.57
C TRP A 173 5.84 -4.73 -13.09
N LEU A 174 5.96 -5.12 -11.82
CA LEU A 174 5.04 -6.04 -11.14
C LEU A 174 4.75 -5.53 -9.74
N TYR A 175 3.48 -5.43 -9.41
CA TYR A 175 2.98 -4.88 -8.17
C TYR A 175 3.35 -5.72 -6.94
N ASP A 176 3.48 -5.06 -5.78
CA ASP A 176 3.40 -5.59 -4.42
C ASP A 176 4.69 -6.19 -3.85
N THR A 177 5.08 -7.41 -4.23
CA THR A 177 6.09 -8.27 -3.59
C THR A 177 7.44 -7.56 -3.31
N GLY A 178 7.84 -6.61 -4.18
CA GLY A 178 9.07 -5.85 -3.98
C GLY A 178 9.11 -5.09 -2.65
N ILE A 179 7.96 -4.57 -2.18
CA ILE A 179 7.87 -3.83 -0.91
C ILE A 179 7.99 -4.77 0.29
N ASP A 180 7.50 -6.01 0.20
CA ASP A 180 7.66 -6.99 1.28
C ASP A 180 9.11 -7.49 1.38
N ILE A 181 9.76 -7.72 0.23
CA ILE A 181 11.21 -8.01 0.18
C ILE A 181 12.00 -6.85 0.79
N LEU A 182 11.60 -5.59 0.51
CA LEU A 182 12.18 -4.41 1.12
C LEU A 182 12.04 -4.45 2.65
N GLY A 183 10.89 -4.84 3.19
CA GLY A 183 10.68 -4.99 4.64
C GLY A 183 11.70 -5.93 5.27
N VAL A 184 11.91 -7.12 4.67
CA VAL A 184 12.94 -8.08 5.13
C VAL A 184 14.35 -7.47 5.01
N LEU A 185 14.64 -6.76 3.92
CA LEU A 185 15.92 -6.08 3.73
C LEU A 185 16.18 -5.05 4.84
N LEU A 186 15.20 -4.19 5.15
CA LEU A 186 15.34 -3.16 6.19
C LEU A 186 15.60 -3.78 7.57
N THR A 187 14.89 -4.87 7.90
CA THR A 187 15.12 -5.61 9.14
C THR A 187 16.55 -6.15 9.23
N ARG A 188 17.08 -6.76 8.16
CA ARG A 188 18.45 -7.27 8.14
C ARG A 188 19.51 -6.16 8.12
N ALA A 189 19.25 -5.06 7.40
CA ALA A 189 20.18 -3.94 7.30
C ALA A 189 20.37 -3.20 8.63
N THR A 190 19.32 -3.15 9.46
CA THR A 190 19.32 -2.43 10.72
C THR A 190 19.47 -3.31 11.95
N GLY A 191 19.18 -4.60 11.82
CA GLY A 191 19.10 -5.55 12.95
C GLY A 191 17.89 -5.33 13.85
N LYS A 192 16.89 -4.55 13.42
CA LYS A 192 15.68 -4.22 14.19
C LYS A 192 14.42 -4.85 13.57
N PRO A 193 13.42 -5.26 14.37
CA PRO A 193 12.10 -5.61 13.86
C PRO A 193 11.49 -4.48 13.03
N LEU A 194 10.68 -4.82 12.03
CA LEU A 194 10.07 -3.82 11.15
C LEU A 194 9.08 -2.92 11.90
N SER A 195 8.34 -3.48 12.87
CA SER A 195 7.47 -2.72 13.78
C SER A 195 8.21 -1.63 14.54
N ASP A 196 9.43 -1.94 15.06
CA ASP A 196 10.25 -0.95 15.75
C ASP A 196 10.72 0.15 14.80
N LEU A 197 11.12 -0.21 13.58
CA LEU A 197 11.52 0.77 12.56
C LEU A 197 10.38 1.70 12.17
N VAL A 198 9.17 1.15 11.93
CA VAL A 198 7.97 1.95 11.64
C VAL A 198 7.64 2.86 12.82
N ALA A 199 7.73 2.33 14.05
CA ALA A 199 7.47 3.12 15.25
C ALA A 199 8.46 4.28 15.41
N GLU A 200 9.75 4.02 15.33
CA GLU A 200 10.81 5.01 15.57
C GLU A 200 10.88 6.07 14.47
N ARG A 201 10.69 5.68 13.20
CA ARG A 201 10.96 6.52 12.04
C ARG A 201 9.74 7.20 11.46
N VAL A 202 8.55 6.63 11.64
CA VAL A 202 7.33 7.13 11.02
C VAL A 202 6.28 7.50 12.06
N THR A 203 5.83 6.53 12.86
CA THR A 203 4.60 6.75 13.64
C THR A 203 4.82 7.59 14.88
N ALA A 204 5.90 7.39 15.64
CA ALA A 204 6.18 8.21 16.83
C ALA A 204 6.51 9.67 16.49
N PRO A 205 7.38 9.99 15.49
CA PRO A 205 7.62 11.38 15.10
C PRO A 205 6.37 12.13 14.64
N LEU A 206 5.39 11.44 14.06
CA LEU A 206 4.13 12.01 13.58
C LEU A 206 2.98 11.94 14.60
N GLY A 207 3.21 11.33 15.76
CA GLY A 207 2.18 11.15 16.78
C GLY A 207 1.05 10.20 16.37
N MET A 208 1.33 9.23 15.49
CA MET A 208 0.40 8.21 15.01
C MET A 208 0.32 7.07 16.03
N LYS A 209 -0.54 7.24 17.04
CA LYS A 209 -0.58 6.35 18.21
C LYS A 209 -1.38 5.06 18.00
N SER A 210 -2.18 4.99 16.94
CA SER A 210 -3.07 3.88 16.62
C SER A 210 -2.67 3.22 15.30
N THR A 211 -1.35 3.11 15.05
CA THR A 211 -0.80 2.51 13.82
C THR A 211 0.22 1.42 14.17
N SER A 212 -0.05 0.19 13.76
CA SER A 212 0.77 -0.99 14.06
C SER A 212 0.45 -2.14 13.10
N PHE A 213 1.26 -3.21 13.09
CA PHE A 213 0.99 -4.42 12.28
C PHE A 213 -0.11 -5.33 12.87
N TRP A 214 -0.55 -5.08 14.07
CA TRP A 214 -1.64 -5.79 14.75
C TRP A 214 -2.17 -4.95 15.91
N THR A 215 -3.35 -5.33 16.45
CA THR A 215 -3.93 -4.64 17.60
C THR A 215 -4.63 -5.60 18.55
N PRO A 216 -4.41 -5.49 19.88
CA PRO A 216 -5.22 -6.19 20.87
C PRO A 216 -6.59 -5.52 21.11
N GLU A 217 -6.78 -4.31 20.56
CA GLU A 217 -7.99 -3.48 20.75
C GLU A 217 -9.09 -3.90 19.77
N VAL A 218 -9.51 -5.18 19.84
CA VAL A 218 -10.48 -5.78 18.91
C VAL A 218 -11.82 -5.04 18.89
N ASP A 219 -12.22 -4.42 20.01
CA ASP A 219 -13.45 -3.63 20.09
C ASP A 219 -13.42 -2.34 19.25
N ARG A 220 -12.23 -1.92 18.82
CA ARG A 220 -12.04 -0.77 17.94
C ARG A 220 -11.80 -1.18 16.48
N LEU A 221 -11.55 -2.47 16.21
CA LEU A 221 -11.21 -2.95 14.86
C LEU A 221 -12.48 -3.31 14.10
N ALA A 222 -12.78 -2.56 13.03
CA ALA A 222 -13.95 -2.83 12.18
C ALA A 222 -13.84 -4.21 11.51
N THR A 223 -14.95 -4.93 11.38
CA THR A 223 -15.00 -6.18 10.60
C THR A 223 -14.70 -5.89 9.13
N ALA A 224 -13.75 -6.61 8.53
CA ALA A 224 -13.46 -6.50 7.10
C ALA A 224 -14.34 -7.44 6.28
N TYR A 225 -14.82 -6.95 5.14
CA TYR A 225 -15.75 -7.67 4.27
C TYR A 225 -15.23 -7.76 2.84
N MET A 226 -15.55 -8.88 2.19
CA MET A 226 -15.40 -9.09 0.76
C MET A 226 -16.78 -9.09 0.09
N PRO A 227 -17.01 -8.32 -0.98
CA PRO A 227 -18.23 -8.42 -1.77
C PRO A 227 -18.43 -9.82 -2.33
N GLY A 228 -19.66 -10.33 -2.26
CA GLY A 228 -20.08 -11.61 -2.79
C GLY A 228 -21.41 -11.49 -3.54
N PRO A 229 -21.86 -12.56 -4.18
CA PRO A 229 -23.12 -12.56 -4.96
C PRO A 229 -24.35 -12.23 -4.10
N ASP A 230 -24.34 -12.66 -2.83
CA ASP A 230 -25.46 -12.49 -1.89
C ASP A 230 -25.22 -11.35 -0.90
N GLY A 231 -24.27 -10.44 -1.16
CA GLY A 231 -23.92 -9.34 -0.29
C GLY A 231 -22.50 -9.43 0.25
N LEU A 232 -22.25 -8.79 1.39
CA LEU A 232 -20.94 -8.74 2.03
C LEU A 232 -20.67 -10.03 2.84
N ARG A 233 -19.52 -10.66 2.64
CA ARG A 233 -19.04 -11.80 3.42
C ARG A 233 -17.87 -11.35 4.28
N VAL A 234 -17.79 -11.82 5.53
CA VAL A 234 -16.65 -11.53 6.40
C VAL A 234 -15.36 -12.03 5.73
N LEU A 235 -14.40 -11.13 5.59
CA LEU A 235 -13.04 -11.39 5.14
C LEU A 235 -12.14 -11.67 6.34
N ASP A 236 -12.19 -10.79 7.35
CA ASP A 236 -11.46 -10.92 8.61
C ASP A 236 -12.27 -10.25 9.75
N PRO A 237 -12.66 -11.01 10.79
CA PRO A 237 -13.38 -10.44 11.94
C PRO A 237 -12.44 -9.63 12.85
N PRO A 238 -12.98 -8.88 13.83
CA PRO A 238 -12.17 -8.09 14.77
C PRO A 238 -11.13 -8.91 15.53
N ASP A 239 -11.45 -10.15 15.89
CA ASP A 239 -10.58 -11.12 16.59
C ASP A 239 -9.78 -12.04 15.62
N GLY A 240 -9.74 -11.68 14.34
CA GLY A 240 -9.07 -12.42 13.27
C GLY A 240 -7.55 -12.33 13.28
N CYS A 241 -6.94 -12.35 12.08
CA CYS A 241 -5.48 -12.41 11.96
C CYS A 241 -4.77 -11.14 12.45
N PHE A 242 -5.41 -9.96 12.37
CA PHE A 242 -4.85 -8.71 12.85
C PHE A 242 -5.03 -8.45 14.37
N ALA A 243 -5.66 -9.36 15.11
CA ALA A 243 -5.80 -9.28 16.57
C ALA A 243 -4.58 -9.80 17.35
N ARG A 244 -3.56 -10.28 16.66
CA ARG A 244 -2.34 -10.87 17.26
C ARG A 244 -1.11 -10.56 16.42
N PRO A 245 0.11 -10.62 17.02
CA PRO A 245 1.34 -10.43 16.26
C PRO A 245 1.40 -11.35 15.04
N PRO A 246 1.62 -10.82 13.83
CA PRO A 246 1.77 -11.63 12.62
C PRO A 246 3.11 -12.36 12.61
N GLY A 247 3.18 -13.49 11.93
CA GLY A 247 4.45 -14.17 11.64
C GLY A 247 5.34 -13.38 10.68
N PHE A 248 4.74 -12.56 9.84
CA PHE A 248 5.39 -11.68 8.88
C PHE A 248 4.77 -10.28 8.94
N GLU A 249 5.56 -9.28 9.28
CA GLU A 249 5.19 -7.86 9.23
C GLU A 249 5.31 -7.37 7.78
N GLU A 250 4.23 -7.47 7.01
CA GLU A 250 4.21 -7.09 5.59
C GLU A 250 4.29 -5.58 5.41
N LEU A 251 5.37 -5.09 4.82
CA LEU A 251 5.54 -3.67 4.52
C LEU A 251 4.65 -3.20 3.36
N SER A 252 4.11 -4.14 2.59
CA SER A 252 3.20 -3.84 1.49
C SER A 252 1.76 -3.59 1.93
N SER A 253 1.28 -4.22 3.04
CA SER A 253 -0.16 -4.29 3.35
C SER A 253 -0.50 -4.49 4.83
N GLY A 254 0.48 -4.67 5.71
CA GLY A 254 0.28 -5.25 7.05
C GLY A 254 -0.23 -4.28 8.13
N LEU A 255 -0.38 -2.98 7.87
CA LEU A 255 -0.73 -2.03 8.94
C LEU A 255 -2.23 -1.97 9.22
N VAL A 256 -2.52 -1.82 10.51
CA VAL A 256 -3.80 -1.38 11.06
C VAL A 256 -3.67 0.08 11.48
N CYS A 257 -4.67 0.92 11.18
CA CYS A 257 -4.57 2.35 11.40
C CYS A 257 -5.95 3.00 11.60
N THR A 258 -5.99 4.19 12.21
CA THR A 258 -7.16 5.09 12.20
C THR A 258 -7.05 6.12 11.08
N ALA A 259 -8.18 6.69 10.64
CA ALA A 259 -8.17 7.74 9.61
C ALA A 259 -7.42 9.02 10.08
N PRO A 260 -7.52 9.46 11.34
CA PRO A 260 -6.69 10.56 11.84
C PRO A 260 -5.18 10.29 11.76
N ASP A 261 -4.72 9.07 12.01
CA ASP A 261 -3.29 8.75 11.90
C ASP A 261 -2.83 8.73 10.44
N VAL A 262 -3.60 8.13 9.52
CA VAL A 262 -3.33 8.21 8.07
C VAL A 262 -3.26 9.66 7.62
N LEU A 263 -4.22 10.51 8.07
CA LEU A 263 -4.22 11.92 7.74
C LEU A 263 -2.95 12.64 8.25
N ARG A 264 -2.49 12.36 9.48
CA ARG A 264 -1.23 12.93 10.03
C ARG A 264 -0.05 12.64 9.11
N PHE A 265 0.07 11.39 8.66
CA PHE A 265 1.13 11.01 7.71
C PHE A 265 1.04 11.82 6.42
N PHE A 266 -0.10 11.78 5.74
CA PHE A 266 -0.23 12.46 4.44
C PHE A 266 -0.16 13.98 4.54
N CYS A 267 -0.64 14.58 5.64
CA CYS A 267 -0.45 16.02 5.90
C CYS A 267 1.01 16.39 6.12
N ALA A 268 1.75 15.63 6.93
CA ALA A 268 3.17 15.87 7.15
C ALA A 268 3.97 15.79 5.83
N MET A 269 3.64 14.81 4.98
CA MET A 269 4.24 14.72 3.65
C MET A 269 3.83 15.90 2.76
N ALA A 270 2.55 16.27 2.73
CA ALA A 270 2.07 17.45 1.97
C ALA A 270 2.75 18.76 2.40
N ASP A 271 3.12 18.85 3.67
CA ASP A 271 3.80 20.01 4.27
C ASP A 271 5.34 19.91 4.18
N GLY A 272 5.89 19.09 3.29
CA GLY A 272 7.32 18.99 2.97
C GLY A 272 8.07 17.85 3.63
N GLY A 273 7.39 16.81 4.13
CA GLY A 273 7.99 15.60 4.71
C GLY A 273 8.03 15.57 6.24
N GLY A 274 7.79 16.71 6.88
CA GLY A 274 7.77 16.83 8.35
C GLY A 274 9.06 16.37 9.00
N PRO A 275 9.00 15.66 10.14
CA PRO A 275 10.18 15.13 10.82
C PRO A 275 10.69 13.79 10.22
N VAL A 276 10.07 13.29 9.16
CA VAL A 276 10.36 11.95 8.59
C VAL A 276 11.24 12.04 7.36
N LEU A 277 10.89 12.90 6.41
CA LEU A 277 11.61 13.07 5.16
C LEU A 277 12.08 14.52 4.95
N THR A 278 13.24 14.66 4.30
CA THR A 278 13.62 15.92 3.68
C THR A 278 12.76 16.19 2.43
N ALA A 279 12.69 17.45 2.02
CA ALA A 279 11.99 17.83 0.78
C ALA A 279 12.54 17.08 -0.45
N ASP A 280 13.86 16.88 -0.51
CA ASP A 280 14.51 16.14 -1.63
C ASP A 280 14.09 14.66 -1.64
N SER A 281 14.05 14.00 -0.47
CA SER A 281 13.60 12.61 -0.38
C SER A 281 12.11 12.46 -0.71
N LEU A 282 11.29 13.41 -0.29
CA LEU A 282 9.87 13.45 -0.65
C LEU A 282 9.69 13.65 -2.16
N ALA A 283 10.45 14.56 -2.77
CA ALA A 283 10.44 14.78 -4.21
C ALA A 283 10.82 13.50 -4.99
N LEU A 284 11.83 12.77 -4.51
CA LEU A 284 12.20 11.46 -5.07
C LEU A 284 11.07 10.41 -4.91
N MET A 285 10.42 10.40 -3.75
CA MET A 285 9.32 9.47 -3.46
C MET A 285 8.15 9.66 -4.43
N THR A 286 7.81 10.90 -4.71
CA THR A 286 6.61 11.30 -5.45
C THR A 286 6.86 11.64 -6.91
N ALA A 287 8.09 11.48 -7.40
CA ALA A 287 8.40 11.58 -8.82
C ALA A 287 7.95 10.33 -9.58
N ASP A 288 7.52 10.50 -10.83
CA ASP A 288 7.32 9.38 -11.75
C ASP A 288 8.64 8.63 -11.97
N ALA A 289 8.69 7.37 -11.58
CA ALA A 289 9.88 6.52 -11.66
C ALA A 289 9.80 5.46 -12.76
N LEU A 290 8.75 5.47 -13.59
CA LEU A 290 8.51 4.47 -14.62
C LEU A 290 8.76 5.00 -16.03
N THR A 291 9.29 4.15 -16.88
CA THR A 291 9.31 4.36 -18.34
C THR A 291 7.91 4.16 -18.92
N ASP A 292 7.68 4.61 -20.17
CA ASP A 292 6.39 4.42 -20.85
C ASP A 292 6.00 2.94 -20.95
N ALA A 293 6.95 2.06 -21.21
CA ALA A 293 6.72 0.61 -21.29
C ALA A 293 6.32 0.03 -19.93
N GLN A 294 6.93 0.49 -18.85
CA GLN A 294 6.58 0.08 -17.48
C GLN A 294 5.22 0.64 -17.06
N ARG A 295 4.89 1.90 -17.43
CA ARG A 295 3.54 2.46 -17.19
C ARG A 295 2.46 1.66 -17.90
N ALA A 296 2.71 1.21 -19.13
CA ALA A 296 1.78 0.34 -19.85
C ALA A 296 1.55 -1.00 -19.11
N GLN A 297 2.57 -1.56 -18.47
CA GLN A 297 2.43 -2.76 -17.63
C GLN A 297 1.73 -2.47 -16.29
N ALA A 298 1.94 -1.29 -15.73
CA ALA A 298 1.30 -0.87 -14.48
C ALA A 298 -0.18 -0.51 -14.63
N LEU A 299 -0.61 -0.12 -15.84
CA LEU A 299 -1.96 0.36 -16.15
C LEU A 299 -3.11 -0.47 -15.55
N PRO A 300 -3.11 -1.82 -15.57
CA PRO A 300 -4.18 -2.61 -14.97
C PRO A 300 -4.34 -2.41 -13.46
N ILE A 301 -3.31 -1.95 -12.76
CA ILE A 301 -3.28 -1.75 -11.31
C ILE A 301 -3.44 -0.27 -10.96
N VAL A 302 -2.64 0.62 -11.56
CA VAL A 302 -2.64 2.05 -11.18
C VAL A 302 -3.74 2.84 -11.87
N GLY A 303 -4.26 2.36 -13.01
CA GLY A 303 -5.29 3.03 -13.80
C GLY A 303 -4.75 4.06 -14.79
N PRO A 304 -5.64 4.58 -15.66
CA PRO A 304 -5.29 5.58 -16.67
C PRO A 304 -4.77 6.87 -16.01
N GLY A 305 -3.77 7.50 -16.62
CA GLY A 305 -3.19 8.77 -16.17
C GLY A 305 -2.32 8.68 -14.93
N ALA A 306 -2.14 7.49 -14.35
CA ALA A 306 -1.29 7.27 -13.20
C ALA A 306 -0.01 6.52 -13.55
N SER A 307 0.99 6.71 -12.73
CA SER A 307 2.29 6.05 -12.73
C SER A 307 2.68 5.62 -11.32
N TRP A 308 3.93 5.23 -11.12
CA TRP A 308 4.46 4.81 -9.83
C TRP A 308 5.77 5.52 -9.52
N GLY A 309 5.88 6.04 -8.30
CA GLY A 309 7.10 6.59 -7.73
C GLY A 309 7.86 5.56 -6.88
N LEU A 310 8.32 5.96 -5.70
CA LEU A 310 8.94 5.05 -4.74
C LEU A 310 7.90 4.67 -3.67
N ALA A 311 7.28 3.50 -3.84
CA ALA A 311 6.22 2.94 -2.99
C ALA A 311 4.89 3.75 -2.94
N THR A 312 4.63 4.59 -3.93
CA THR A 312 3.38 5.37 -4.03
C THR A 312 2.98 5.56 -5.48
N ALA A 313 1.67 5.67 -5.78
CA ALA A 313 1.21 6.07 -7.09
C ALA A 313 1.36 7.59 -7.26
N VAL A 314 1.52 8.02 -8.51
CA VAL A 314 1.63 9.44 -8.91
C VAL A 314 0.79 9.66 -10.16
N ASP A 315 -0.10 10.64 -10.14
CA ASP A 315 -0.85 11.03 -11.32
C ASP A 315 0.08 11.83 -12.26
N VAL A 316 0.18 11.40 -13.51
CA VAL A 316 0.98 12.06 -14.56
C VAL A 316 0.11 12.78 -15.58
N GLU A 317 -1.18 12.41 -15.65
CA GLU A 317 -2.19 13.01 -16.50
C GLU A 317 -3.51 13.16 -15.73
N ALA A 318 -4.36 14.11 -16.14
CA ALA A 318 -5.70 14.29 -15.61
C ALA A 318 -6.71 13.40 -16.38
N ALA A 319 -6.61 12.08 -16.19
CA ALA A 319 -7.52 11.13 -16.84
C ALA A 319 -8.94 11.15 -16.26
N GLU A 320 -9.07 11.60 -15.02
CA GLU A 320 -10.34 11.75 -14.30
C GLU A 320 -10.47 13.16 -13.70
N PRO A 321 -11.68 13.68 -13.47
CA PRO A 321 -11.87 15.07 -13.00
C PRO A 321 -11.17 15.39 -11.67
N TRP A 322 -10.91 14.39 -10.84
CA TRP A 322 -10.20 14.55 -9.55
C TRP A 322 -8.71 14.38 -9.66
N MET A 323 -8.17 13.92 -10.79
CA MET A 323 -6.74 13.75 -11.00
C MET A 323 -6.08 15.06 -11.44
N ALA A 324 -4.83 15.22 -11.06
CA ALA A 324 -3.97 16.29 -11.51
C ALA A 324 -2.52 15.81 -11.54
N PRO A 325 -1.69 16.20 -12.51
CA PRO A 325 -0.26 15.87 -12.50
C PRO A 325 0.41 16.27 -11.18
N GLY A 326 1.14 15.31 -10.60
CA GLY A 326 1.78 15.49 -9.29
C GLY A 326 0.88 15.17 -8.08
N ARG A 327 -0.40 14.83 -8.27
CA ARG A 327 -1.21 14.23 -7.21
C ARG A 327 -0.68 12.83 -6.93
N TRP A 328 -0.50 12.47 -5.65
CA TRP A 328 0.11 11.21 -5.26
C TRP A 328 -0.53 10.60 -4.02
N GLY A 329 -0.41 9.29 -3.87
CA GLY A 329 -1.00 8.53 -2.77
C GLY A 329 -1.21 7.09 -3.16
N TRP A 330 -2.11 6.38 -2.51
CA TRP A 330 -2.48 5.03 -2.91
C TRP A 330 -3.84 4.61 -2.37
N THR A 331 -4.24 3.41 -2.81
CA THR A 331 -5.49 2.75 -2.42
C THR A 331 -5.19 1.36 -1.88
N GLY A 332 -5.81 1.00 -0.77
CA GLY A 332 -5.70 -0.32 -0.15
C GLY A 332 -6.87 -1.22 -0.54
N GLY A 333 -6.55 -2.47 -0.87
CA GLY A 333 -7.52 -3.46 -1.33
C GLY A 333 -8.65 -3.78 -0.35
N THR A 334 -8.51 -3.42 0.92
CA THR A 334 -9.55 -3.54 1.95
C THR A 334 -10.58 -2.40 1.92
N GLY A 335 -10.53 -1.51 0.93
CA GLY A 335 -11.47 -0.41 0.77
C GLY A 335 -11.00 0.89 1.42
N THR A 336 -9.71 1.16 1.35
CA THR A 336 -9.07 2.35 1.94
C THR A 336 -8.36 3.16 0.85
N THR A 337 -8.28 4.48 1.00
CA THR A 337 -7.58 5.33 0.04
C THR A 337 -7.12 6.63 0.70
N ALA A 338 -5.95 7.12 0.30
CA ALA A 338 -5.44 8.43 0.72
C ALA A 338 -4.55 9.04 -0.37
N TYR A 339 -4.76 10.33 -0.64
CA TYR A 339 -3.97 11.10 -1.61
C TYR A 339 -3.75 12.52 -1.15
N VAL A 340 -2.61 13.05 -1.57
CA VAL A 340 -2.25 14.47 -1.56
C VAL A 340 -2.42 15.01 -2.96
N ASP A 341 -3.10 16.14 -3.10
CA ASP A 341 -3.18 16.90 -4.33
C ASP A 341 -2.49 18.27 -4.13
N PRO A 342 -1.22 18.41 -4.52
CA PRO A 342 -0.50 19.65 -4.36
C PRO A 342 -1.09 20.81 -5.19
N ALA A 343 -1.68 20.51 -6.35
CA ALA A 343 -2.26 21.53 -7.23
C ALA A 343 -3.50 22.19 -6.61
N ARG A 344 -4.26 21.43 -5.81
CA ARG A 344 -5.46 21.91 -5.10
C ARG A 344 -5.20 22.19 -3.62
N GLY A 345 -4.01 21.85 -3.09
CA GLY A 345 -3.69 21.98 -1.66
C GLY A 345 -4.55 21.08 -0.78
N THR A 346 -5.00 19.93 -1.29
CA THR A 346 -5.88 19.03 -0.55
C THR A 346 -5.18 17.75 -0.12
N VAL A 347 -5.61 17.22 1.03
CA VAL A 347 -5.32 15.87 1.50
C VAL A 347 -6.64 15.20 1.82
N GLY A 348 -6.89 14.03 1.22
CA GLY A 348 -8.07 13.23 1.50
C GLY A 348 -7.70 11.83 1.97
N VAL A 349 -8.46 11.33 2.93
CA VAL A 349 -8.37 9.97 3.47
C VAL A 349 -9.78 9.40 3.56
N LEU A 350 -9.97 8.18 3.10
CA LEU A 350 -11.20 7.41 3.30
C LEU A 350 -10.83 6.00 3.71
N LEU A 351 -11.31 5.58 4.86
CA LEU A 351 -11.20 4.19 5.33
C LEU A 351 -12.60 3.58 5.42
N THR A 352 -12.81 2.48 4.71
CA THR A 352 -13.99 1.64 4.80
C THR A 352 -13.58 0.21 5.15
N GLN A 353 -14.54 -0.66 5.38
CA GLN A 353 -14.28 -2.07 5.64
C GLN A 353 -14.75 -3.01 4.51
N ARG A 354 -15.11 -2.48 3.34
CA ARG A 354 -15.49 -3.26 2.17
C ARG A 354 -14.31 -3.39 1.22
N ALA A 355 -13.78 -4.60 1.08
CA ALA A 355 -12.70 -4.87 0.12
C ALA A 355 -13.13 -4.55 -1.32
N MET A 356 -12.16 -4.13 -2.11
CA MET A 356 -12.33 -3.86 -3.53
C MET A 356 -12.46 -5.17 -4.32
N THR A 357 -13.26 -5.19 -5.36
CA THR A 357 -13.38 -6.31 -6.30
C THR A 357 -12.33 -6.26 -7.41
N GLY A 358 -11.62 -5.16 -7.51
CA GLY A 358 -10.53 -4.93 -8.46
C GLY A 358 -9.98 -3.50 -8.30
N PRO A 359 -8.88 -3.17 -8.98
CA PRO A 359 -8.19 -1.88 -8.84
C PRO A 359 -9.08 -0.68 -9.18
N GLN A 360 -10.11 -0.89 -10.01
CA GLN A 360 -11.05 0.14 -10.45
C GLN A 360 -12.37 0.17 -9.66
N ASP A 361 -12.55 -0.73 -8.69
CA ASP A 361 -13.67 -0.68 -7.72
C ASP A 361 -13.41 0.38 -6.66
N GLY A 362 -13.44 1.62 -7.12
CA GLY A 362 -12.79 2.67 -6.39
C GLY A 362 -13.72 3.66 -5.73
N HIS A 363 -13.06 4.70 -5.32
CA HIS A 363 -13.56 5.78 -4.50
C HIS A 363 -13.79 7.06 -5.35
N GLY A 364 -14.13 6.90 -6.66
CA GLY A 364 -14.24 8.00 -7.63
C GLY A 364 -15.19 9.10 -7.17
N ASP A 365 -16.37 8.75 -6.65
CA ASP A 365 -17.34 9.73 -6.14
C ASP A 365 -16.79 10.51 -4.94
N PHE A 366 -16.06 9.85 -4.05
CA PHE A 366 -15.36 10.50 -2.93
C PHE A 366 -14.31 11.49 -3.46
N TRP A 367 -13.46 11.05 -4.38
CA TRP A 367 -12.39 11.88 -4.92
C TRP A 367 -12.92 13.06 -5.73
N ALA A 368 -13.99 12.86 -6.51
CA ALA A 368 -14.68 13.96 -7.23
C ALA A 368 -15.24 15.00 -6.24
N ALA A 369 -15.81 14.55 -5.12
CA ALA A 369 -16.32 15.45 -4.09
C ALA A 369 -15.18 16.19 -3.34
N VAL A 370 -14.05 15.53 -3.06
CA VAL A 370 -12.87 16.17 -2.46
C VAL A 370 -12.27 17.22 -3.39
N ALA A 371 -12.10 16.90 -4.67
CA ALA A 371 -11.56 17.82 -5.66
C ALA A 371 -12.47 19.06 -5.87
N ALA A 372 -13.77 18.91 -5.73
CA ALA A 372 -14.73 20.01 -5.80
C ALA A 372 -14.80 20.87 -4.53
N ALA A 373 -14.19 20.44 -3.43
CA ALA A 373 -14.16 21.15 -2.15
C ALA A 373 -12.90 22.03 -1.98
N ALA A 374 -12.00 22.02 -2.96
CA ALA A 374 -10.71 22.72 -2.98
C ALA A 374 -10.87 24.22 -3.31
#